data_fc9e4e3c535ae28c6f3fd4ac0c1c89ff
#
_entry.id   fc9e4e3c535ae28c6f3fd4ac0c1c89ff
#
_cell.length_a   1.000
_cell.length_b   1.000
_cell.length_c   1.000
_cell.angle_alpha   90.00
_cell.angle_beta   90.00
_cell.angle_gamma   90.00
#
_symmetry.space_group_name_H-M   'P 1'
#
loop_
_entity.id
_entity.type
_entity.pdbx_description
1 polymer ?
#
loop_
_entity_poly.entity_id
_entity_poly.type
_entity_poly.pdbx_seq_one_letter_code
_entity_poly.pdbx_strand_id
1 'polypeptide(L)'
;MGRKNCAVIMLTSACLVLTACAPTEFPEQNGTEHQNQMEGVAKQELTEFDTDDVEKIPDHLTCQVDDLLMVDADVRLWGLSEWKLSDWYATEKNYTESEEEAHELIQKMMNEAGWKYEEKDVECYRNSEGEKIYYVEISNHEDNVYVLPDRFSYSTERGYVSLNQSDFCGDYKGDNRELYKTGRELAFGSIKESEQLAVDYAEKMGIQVSDTVDCYTLDEKNKRISWLDLDKFDNHTPEEEENRNFSYAIFLYQDYFGIPGLRYDPGDGKLTNDTTFRSSVCEVSVDRDGIAYFQSAPTYELEKMGTEQEILRPADIIEKQVEMMKSKEETGEMNLSEVSLEYLPVYDKETELYHMCPVWACYYSQTVTHYGEVNYDSEEKYIAIYDAYTGEVLQTK
;
A
#
# COMPACT_ATOMS: atom_id res chain seq x y z
N MET A 1 36.39 29.98 2.15
CA MET A 1 35.87 30.36 0.80
C MET A 1 36.08 29.20 -0.14
N GLY A 2 35.03 28.53 -0.57
CA GLY A 2 35.08 27.40 -1.51
C GLY A 2 33.67 26.84 -1.68
N ARG A 3 32.87 27.47 -2.53
CA ARG A 3 31.55 26.99 -2.94
C ARG A 3 31.73 25.67 -3.73
N LYS A 4 31.10 24.57 -3.28
CA LYS A 4 30.90 23.37 -4.10
C LYS A 4 29.49 23.39 -4.64
N ASN A 5 29.40 23.50 -5.96
CA ASN A 5 28.15 23.39 -6.71
C ASN A 5 27.70 21.91 -6.75
N CYS A 6 26.54 21.61 -6.21
CA CYS A 6 25.84 20.39 -6.53
C CYS A 6 25.11 20.55 -7.86
N ALA A 7 25.46 19.72 -8.82
CA ALA A 7 24.77 19.65 -10.12
C ALA A 7 23.62 18.63 -9.98
N VAL A 8 22.41 19.15 -10.18
CA VAL A 8 21.20 18.34 -10.34
C VAL A 8 21.24 17.73 -11.75
N ILE A 9 21.27 16.42 -11.83
CA ILE A 9 21.14 15.68 -13.09
C ILE A 9 19.66 15.36 -13.28
N MET A 10 19.02 16.10 -14.19
CA MET A 10 17.71 15.72 -14.73
C MET A 10 17.93 14.64 -15.81
N LEU A 11 17.39 13.46 -15.57
CA LEU A 11 17.24 12.41 -16.59
C LEU A 11 15.88 12.60 -17.28
N THR A 12 15.92 13.10 -18.51
CA THR A 12 14.77 13.11 -19.42
C THR A 12 14.69 11.77 -20.12
N SER A 13 13.65 10.97 -19.82
CA SER A 13 13.32 9.78 -20.60
C SER A 13 12.59 10.17 -21.87
N ALA A 14 13.18 9.81 -23.02
CA ALA A 14 12.58 9.98 -24.33
C ALA A 14 11.71 8.77 -24.67
N CYS A 15 10.40 9.00 -24.83
CA CYS A 15 9.48 8.03 -25.42
C CYS A 15 9.77 7.83 -26.89
N LEU A 16 10.13 6.62 -27.30
CA LEU A 16 10.16 6.17 -28.69
C LEU A 16 8.83 5.48 -29.02
N VAL A 17 8.06 6.14 -29.86
CA VAL A 17 6.86 5.58 -30.48
C VAL A 17 7.32 4.72 -31.66
N LEU A 18 7.01 3.43 -31.65
CA LEU A 18 7.10 2.55 -32.80
C LEU A 18 5.71 2.21 -33.31
N THR A 19 5.45 2.61 -34.53
CA THR A 19 4.22 2.37 -35.29
C THR A 19 4.25 1.03 -36.00
N ALA A 20 3.11 0.37 -35.95
CA ALA A 20 2.45 -0.47 -36.94
C ALA A 20 3.11 -1.76 -37.44
N CYS A 21 2.43 -2.87 -37.19
CA CYS A 21 2.28 -3.95 -38.18
C CYS A 21 0.81 -4.39 -38.26
N ALA A 22 0.38 -4.70 -39.46
CA ALA A 22 -0.98 -4.97 -39.89
C ALA A 22 -1.55 -6.29 -39.33
N PRO A 23 -2.90 -6.42 -39.25
CA PRO A 23 -3.54 -7.59 -38.66
C PRO A 23 -3.49 -8.79 -39.62
N THR A 24 -3.05 -9.92 -39.11
CA THR A 24 -3.29 -11.24 -39.72
C THR A 24 -4.64 -11.76 -39.20
N GLU A 25 -5.56 -11.99 -40.11
CA GLU A 25 -6.86 -12.60 -39.80
C GLU A 25 -6.66 -14.04 -39.27
N PHE A 26 -7.12 -14.28 -38.05
CA PHE A 26 -7.25 -15.62 -37.47
C PHE A 26 -8.66 -16.16 -37.73
N PRO A 27 -8.83 -17.48 -37.96
CA PRO A 27 -10.15 -18.06 -38.21
C PRO A 27 -11.02 -18.00 -36.96
N GLU A 28 -12.28 -17.56 -37.13
CA GLU A 28 -13.32 -17.58 -36.12
C GLU A 28 -13.53 -19.01 -35.59
N GLN A 29 -13.19 -19.24 -34.32
CA GLN A 29 -13.64 -20.41 -33.58
C GLN A 29 -15.00 -20.11 -32.94
N ASN A 30 -15.95 -21.04 -33.16
CA ASN A 30 -17.29 -21.01 -32.57
C ASN A 30 -17.20 -21.20 -31.04
N GLY A 31 -17.02 -20.10 -30.30
CA GLY A 31 -16.90 -20.09 -28.83
C GLY A 31 -18.19 -19.77 -28.07
N THR A 32 -19.30 -19.49 -28.76
CA THR A 32 -20.50 -18.90 -28.13
C THR A 32 -21.32 -19.84 -27.22
N GLU A 33 -21.20 -21.16 -27.35
CA GLU A 33 -21.98 -22.08 -26.50
C GLU A 33 -21.30 -22.38 -25.14
N HIS A 34 -19.96 -22.42 -25.08
CA HIS A 34 -19.24 -22.63 -23.82
C HIS A 34 -19.25 -21.40 -22.92
N GLN A 35 -19.11 -20.20 -23.48
CA GLN A 35 -19.19 -18.94 -22.73
C GLN A 35 -20.54 -18.77 -22.01
N ASN A 36 -21.67 -19.05 -22.69
CA ASN A 36 -22.99 -18.91 -22.08
C ASN A 36 -23.26 -19.90 -20.92
N GLN A 37 -22.57 -21.05 -20.89
CA GLN A 37 -22.72 -22.01 -19.77
C GLN A 37 -21.87 -21.58 -18.56
N MET A 38 -20.65 -21.08 -18.77
CA MET A 38 -19.77 -20.62 -17.70
C MET A 38 -20.28 -19.30 -17.06
N GLU A 39 -20.80 -18.37 -17.87
CA GLU A 39 -21.48 -17.17 -17.33
C GLU A 39 -22.68 -17.51 -16.45
N GLY A 40 -23.37 -18.60 -16.76
CA GLY A 40 -24.50 -19.09 -15.95
C GLY A 40 -24.06 -19.63 -14.59
N VAL A 41 -22.91 -20.32 -14.51
CA VAL A 41 -22.35 -20.85 -13.27
C VAL A 41 -21.83 -19.72 -12.38
N ALA A 42 -21.05 -18.80 -12.94
CA ALA A 42 -20.55 -17.62 -12.22
C ALA A 42 -21.70 -16.79 -11.62
N LYS A 43 -22.76 -16.57 -12.40
CA LYS A 43 -23.96 -15.86 -11.93
C LYS A 43 -24.69 -16.57 -10.78
N GLN A 44 -24.71 -17.89 -10.78
CA GLN A 44 -25.37 -18.67 -9.74
C GLN A 44 -24.55 -18.61 -8.42
N GLU A 45 -23.25 -18.65 -8.48
CA GLU A 45 -22.38 -18.57 -7.29
C GLU A 45 -22.40 -17.17 -6.67
N LEU A 46 -22.50 -16.12 -7.48
CA LEU A 46 -22.60 -14.74 -6.99
C LEU A 46 -23.90 -14.43 -6.22
N THR A 47 -24.95 -15.26 -6.35
CA THR A 47 -26.22 -15.03 -5.62
C THR A 47 -26.07 -15.10 -4.11
N GLU A 48 -25.04 -15.79 -3.59
CA GLU A 48 -24.75 -15.84 -2.15
C GLU A 48 -24.20 -14.51 -1.62
N PHE A 49 -23.67 -13.67 -2.51
CA PHE A 49 -23.12 -12.34 -2.21
C PHE A 49 -24.12 -11.21 -2.48
N ASP A 50 -25.29 -11.54 -3.07
CA ASP A 50 -26.41 -10.60 -3.29
C ASP A 50 -27.48 -10.80 -2.20
N THR A 51 -27.14 -10.43 -0.96
CA THR A 51 -28.07 -10.53 0.17
C THR A 51 -28.10 -9.22 0.94
N ASP A 52 -29.30 -8.90 1.49
CA ASP A 52 -29.48 -7.74 2.37
C ASP A 52 -28.90 -7.97 3.78
N ASP A 53 -28.58 -9.19 4.12
CA ASP A 53 -28.03 -9.57 5.42
C ASP A 53 -26.50 -9.67 5.34
N VAL A 54 -25.82 -8.65 5.82
CA VAL A 54 -24.36 -8.55 5.79
C VAL A 54 -23.67 -9.74 6.47
N GLU A 55 -24.27 -10.24 7.58
CA GLU A 55 -23.69 -11.35 8.34
C GLU A 55 -23.71 -12.71 7.58
N LYS A 56 -24.45 -12.77 6.48
CA LYS A 56 -24.54 -13.96 5.63
C LYS A 56 -23.62 -13.93 4.41
N ILE A 57 -22.92 -12.84 4.20
CA ILE A 57 -21.94 -12.77 3.11
C ILE A 57 -20.80 -13.75 3.42
N PRO A 58 -20.48 -14.68 2.52
CA PRO A 58 -19.30 -15.53 2.67
C PRO A 58 -18.00 -14.71 2.66
N ASP A 59 -17.01 -15.16 3.43
CA ASP A 59 -15.70 -14.50 3.48
C ASP A 59 -14.85 -14.78 2.24
N HIS A 60 -15.27 -15.71 1.40
CA HIS A 60 -14.50 -16.17 0.24
C HIS A 60 -15.39 -16.69 -0.88
N LEU A 61 -15.00 -16.38 -2.13
CA LEU A 61 -15.63 -16.83 -3.35
C LEU A 61 -14.63 -17.50 -4.27
N THR A 62 -14.95 -18.71 -4.75
CA THR A 62 -14.18 -19.38 -5.80
C THR A 62 -15.07 -19.69 -7.00
N CYS A 63 -14.76 -19.13 -8.16
CA CYS A 63 -15.54 -19.30 -9.38
C CYS A 63 -14.65 -19.21 -10.62
N GLN A 64 -14.71 -20.21 -11.50
CA GLN A 64 -14.08 -20.15 -12.82
C GLN A 64 -15.03 -19.44 -13.79
N VAL A 65 -14.63 -18.29 -14.29
CA VAL A 65 -15.44 -17.48 -15.20
C VAL A 65 -15.29 -17.93 -16.65
N ASP A 66 -14.04 -18.14 -17.09
CA ASP A 66 -13.68 -18.72 -18.39
C ASP A 66 -12.30 -19.39 -18.31
N ASP A 67 -11.73 -19.78 -19.43
CA ASP A 67 -10.44 -20.51 -19.48
C ASP A 67 -9.25 -19.70 -18.93
N LEU A 68 -9.34 -18.37 -18.93
CA LEU A 68 -8.26 -17.45 -18.53
C LEU A 68 -8.62 -16.60 -17.32
N LEU A 69 -9.86 -16.59 -16.88
CA LEU A 69 -10.33 -15.73 -15.80
C LEU A 69 -10.91 -16.53 -14.65
N MET A 70 -10.27 -16.43 -13.51
CA MET A 70 -10.71 -17.01 -12.26
C MET A 70 -11.06 -15.91 -11.25
N VAL A 71 -12.05 -16.17 -10.42
CA VAL A 71 -12.32 -15.45 -9.17
C VAL A 71 -12.02 -16.43 -8.05
N ASP A 72 -11.00 -16.15 -7.27
CA ASP A 72 -10.60 -16.90 -6.07
C ASP A 72 -10.31 -15.84 -4.99
N ALA A 73 -11.39 -15.20 -4.52
CA ALA A 73 -11.33 -13.92 -3.85
C ALA A 73 -11.81 -13.97 -2.41
N ASP A 74 -11.03 -13.41 -1.52
CA ASP A 74 -11.50 -13.04 -0.19
C ASP A 74 -12.41 -11.82 -0.27
N VAL A 75 -13.51 -11.83 0.48
CA VAL A 75 -14.45 -10.71 0.61
C VAL A 75 -14.32 -10.10 1.99
N ARG A 76 -13.88 -8.85 2.08
CA ARG A 76 -13.57 -8.15 3.32
C ARG A 76 -14.56 -7.03 3.60
N LEU A 77 -15.37 -7.17 4.62
CA LEU A 77 -16.38 -6.20 5.05
C LEU A 77 -16.04 -5.48 6.37
N TRP A 78 -14.99 -5.90 7.06
CA TRP A 78 -14.41 -5.25 8.25
C TRP A 78 -15.41 -4.95 9.37
N GLY A 79 -16.36 -5.83 9.59
CA GLY A 79 -17.38 -5.64 10.63
C GLY A 79 -18.51 -4.70 10.24
N LEU A 80 -18.68 -4.41 8.95
CA LEU A 80 -19.88 -3.76 8.43
C LEU A 80 -21.12 -4.51 8.93
N SER A 81 -22.09 -3.79 9.50
CA SER A 81 -23.33 -4.37 10.03
C SER A 81 -24.56 -4.09 9.18
N GLU A 82 -24.51 -3.04 8.38
CA GLU A 82 -25.59 -2.61 7.47
C GLU A 82 -24.99 -2.13 6.15
N TRP A 83 -25.73 -2.30 5.05
CA TRP A 83 -25.30 -1.83 3.72
C TRP A 83 -25.41 -0.31 3.59
N LYS A 84 -24.95 0.41 4.59
CA LYS A 84 -24.94 1.86 4.61
C LYS A 84 -23.65 2.37 5.25
N LEU A 85 -23.07 3.35 4.62
CA LEU A 85 -21.94 4.08 5.16
C LEU A 85 -22.13 5.58 4.96
N SER A 86 -21.42 6.34 5.79
CA SER A 86 -21.25 7.76 5.59
C SER A 86 -19.85 8.03 5.06
N ASP A 87 -19.77 8.94 4.12
CA ASP A 87 -18.52 9.63 3.86
C ASP A 87 -18.24 10.66 4.97
N TRP A 88 -16.97 11.04 5.09
CA TRP A 88 -16.54 11.99 6.10
C TRP A 88 -15.71 13.09 5.44
N TYR A 89 -15.80 14.28 6.00
CA TYR A 89 -14.90 15.38 5.68
C TYR A 89 -13.89 15.53 6.80
N ALA A 90 -12.63 15.67 6.44
CA ALA A 90 -11.52 15.67 7.37
C ALA A 90 -10.47 16.70 7.00
N THR A 91 -9.77 17.21 7.99
CA THR A 91 -8.57 18.02 7.81
C THR A 91 -7.34 17.12 7.99
N GLU A 92 -6.38 17.21 7.10
CA GLU A 92 -5.09 16.54 7.27
C GLU A 92 -4.34 17.21 8.44
N LYS A 93 -3.86 16.41 9.37
CA LYS A 93 -3.12 16.92 10.51
C LYS A 93 -1.77 17.47 10.09
N ASN A 94 -1.51 18.72 10.45
CA ASN A 94 -0.20 19.33 10.23
C ASN A 94 0.67 19.22 11.49
N TYR A 95 1.59 18.27 11.50
CA TYR A 95 2.50 18.01 12.63
C TYR A 95 3.54 19.10 12.89
N THR A 96 3.69 20.08 11.98
CA THR A 96 4.66 21.17 12.10
C THR A 96 4.01 22.54 12.30
N GLU A 97 2.69 22.60 12.48
CA GLU A 97 1.97 23.82 12.74
C GLU A 97 2.44 24.46 14.06
N SER A 98 2.54 23.67 15.10
CA SER A 98 3.07 24.03 16.40
C SER A 98 4.51 23.49 16.58
N GLU A 99 5.45 24.36 16.93
CA GLU A 99 6.83 23.96 17.27
C GLU A 99 6.86 23.09 18.53
N GLU A 100 6.00 23.39 19.53
CA GLU A 100 5.87 22.62 20.76
C GLU A 100 5.41 21.19 20.49
N GLU A 101 4.38 21.01 19.65
CA GLU A 101 3.86 19.69 19.28
C GLU A 101 4.89 18.88 18.47
N ALA A 102 5.61 19.52 17.55
CA ALA A 102 6.67 18.85 16.80
C ALA A 102 7.80 18.37 17.72
N HIS A 103 8.20 19.18 18.70
CA HIS A 103 9.21 18.82 19.70
C HIS A 103 8.72 17.70 20.63
N GLU A 104 7.46 17.74 21.08
CA GLU A 104 6.88 16.67 21.89
C GLU A 104 6.86 15.33 21.14
N LEU A 105 6.54 15.35 19.83
CA LEU A 105 6.53 14.16 19.00
C LEU A 105 7.94 13.60 18.80
N ILE A 106 8.93 14.47 18.53
CA ILE A 106 10.34 14.09 18.48
C ILE A 106 10.77 13.45 19.81
N GLN A 107 10.47 14.11 20.93
CA GLN A 107 10.82 13.58 22.25
C GLN A 107 10.24 12.20 22.49
N LYS A 108 9.02 11.99 22.06
CA LYS A 108 8.33 10.71 22.22
C LYS A 108 9.01 9.61 21.40
N MET A 109 9.31 9.87 20.11
CA MET A 109 10.02 8.93 19.26
C MET A 109 11.42 8.61 19.82
N MET A 110 12.16 9.63 20.26
CA MET A 110 13.49 9.48 20.85
C MET A 110 13.48 8.65 22.14
N ASN A 111 12.48 8.85 22.99
CA ASN A 111 12.33 8.10 24.24
C ASN A 111 12.00 6.62 23.96
N GLU A 112 11.14 6.32 23.00
CA GLU A 112 10.82 4.94 22.61
C GLU A 112 12.05 4.23 22.00
N ALA A 113 12.87 4.96 21.25
CA ALA A 113 14.14 4.47 20.72
C ALA A 113 15.24 4.30 21.78
N GLY A 114 15.04 4.82 22.98
CA GLY A 114 16.06 4.88 24.02
C GLY A 114 17.22 5.83 23.72
N TRP A 115 17.03 6.76 22.79
CA TRP A 115 18.03 7.74 22.39
C TRP A 115 18.04 8.97 23.28
N LYS A 116 19.22 9.54 23.47
CA LYS A 116 19.40 10.78 24.22
C LYS A 116 19.66 11.93 23.25
N TYR A 117 18.91 12.99 23.40
CA TYR A 117 19.13 14.23 22.67
C TYR A 117 18.88 15.42 23.59
N GLU A 118 19.30 16.60 23.17
CA GLU A 118 18.97 17.86 23.82
C GLU A 118 18.12 18.69 22.82
N GLU A 119 17.18 19.49 23.33
CA GLU A 119 16.29 20.31 22.49
C GLU A 119 17.04 21.19 21.47
N LYS A 120 18.27 21.61 21.79
CA LYS A 120 19.15 22.34 20.89
C LYS A 120 19.64 21.51 19.68
N ASP A 121 19.49 20.19 19.71
CA ASP A 121 19.90 19.29 18.64
C ASP A 121 18.81 19.17 17.57
N VAL A 122 17.63 19.76 17.83
CA VAL A 122 16.53 19.81 16.86
C VAL A 122 16.80 20.93 15.86
N GLU A 123 16.97 20.56 14.61
CA GLU A 123 17.08 21.49 13.50
C GLU A 123 15.71 21.74 12.86
N CYS A 124 15.41 23.01 12.55
CA CYS A 124 14.22 23.38 11.81
C CYS A 124 14.64 24.07 10.51
N TYR A 125 14.19 23.53 9.40
CA TYR A 125 14.40 24.15 8.09
C TYR A 125 13.08 24.24 7.31
N ARG A 126 13.09 24.91 6.17
CA ARG A 126 11.95 24.99 5.27
C ARG A 126 12.26 24.26 3.97
N ASN A 127 11.29 23.48 3.50
CA ASN A 127 11.36 22.85 2.18
C ASN A 127 11.16 23.90 1.04
N SER A 128 11.14 23.45 -0.21
CA SER A 128 10.95 24.32 -1.39
C SER A 128 9.55 24.96 -1.43
N GLU A 129 8.59 24.42 -0.74
CA GLU A 129 7.22 24.92 -0.64
C GLU A 129 7.03 25.89 0.53
N GLY A 130 8.06 26.06 1.35
CA GLY A 130 8.09 26.98 2.49
C GLY A 130 7.58 26.36 3.79
N GLU A 131 7.27 25.08 3.78
CA GLU A 131 6.79 24.34 4.94
C GLU A 131 7.93 24.02 5.89
N LYS A 132 7.65 24.00 7.19
CA LYS A 132 8.63 23.68 8.22
C LYS A 132 8.86 22.17 8.27
N ILE A 133 10.10 21.79 8.46
CA ILE A 133 10.51 20.40 8.74
C ILE A 133 11.40 20.44 9.97
N TYR A 134 11.10 19.60 10.96
CA TYR A 134 11.94 19.41 12.13
C TYR A 134 12.71 18.09 11.98
N TYR A 135 13.98 18.15 12.34
CA TYR A 135 14.92 17.05 12.12
C TYR A 135 15.89 16.90 13.29
N VAL A 136 16.17 15.68 13.66
CA VAL A 136 17.25 15.34 14.61
C VAL A 136 18.12 14.25 13.99
N GLU A 137 19.39 14.52 13.88
CA GLU A 137 20.40 13.54 13.52
C GLU A 137 21.13 13.06 14.77
N ILE A 138 21.23 11.75 14.96
CA ILE A 138 21.81 11.16 16.17
C ILE A 138 23.24 10.68 15.92
N SER A 139 23.46 9.96 14.81
CA SER A 139 24.77 9.43 14.47
C SER A 139 25.00 9.35 12.97
N ASN A 140 26.02 10.05 12.48
CA ASN A 140 26.57 9.92 11.11
C ASN A 140 25.56 9.84 9.97
N HIS A 141 24.43 10.55 10.05
CA HIS A 141 23.34 10.61 9.05
C HIS A 141 22.43 9.36 8.93
N GLU A 142 22.60 8.38 9.80
CA GLU A 142 21.94 7.08 9.65
C GLU A 142 20.81 6.89 10.66
N ASP A 143 21.01 7.35 11.91
CA ASP A 143 19.96 7.37 12.93
C ASP A 143 19.33 8.76 12.96
N ASN A 144 18.05 8.85 12.65
CA ASN A 144 17.39 10.14 12.51
C ASN A 144 15.89 10.10 12.83
N VAL A 145 15.38 11.28 13.12
CA VAL A 145 13.95 11.55 13.29
C VAL A 145 13.56 12.74 12.41
N TYR A 146 12.47 12.62 11.68
CA TYR A 146 11.86 13.69 10.91
C TYR A 146 10.43 13.93 11.35
N VAL A 147 10.03 15.19 11.43
CA VAL A 147 8.64 15.61 11.51
C VAL A 147 8.38 16.56 10.35
N LEU A 148 7.55 16.10 9.43
CA LEU A 148 7.08 16.83 8.24
C LEU A 148 5.66 17.33 8.49
N PRO A 149 5.12 18.20 7.65
CA PRO A 149 3.75 18.68 7.81
C PRO A 149 2.71 17.55 7.86
N ASP A 150 2.83 16.58 6.98
CA ASP A 150 1.84 15.52 6.75
C ASP A 150 2.17 14.18 7.44
N ARG A 151 3.40 14.01 7.90
CA ARG A 151 3.89 12.75 8.46
C ARG A 151 5.11 12.93 9.36
N PHE A 152 5.49 11.87 10.02
CA PHE A 152 6.74 11.81 10.77
C PHE A 152 7.40 10.44 10.58
N SER A 153 8.70 10.41 10.74
CA SER A 153 9.48 9.18 10.60
C SER A 153 10.62 9.10 11.59
N TYR A 154 10.95 7.88 11.90
CA TYR A 154 12.07 7.47 12.72
C TYR A 154 12.85 6.40 11.96
N SER A 155 14.15 6.52 11.91
CA SER A 155 15.01 5.55 11.22
C SER A 155 16.29 5.29 12.00
N THR A 156 16.66 4.01 12.09
CA THR A 156 18.02 3.60 12.39
C THR A 156 18.75 3.30 11.09
N GLU A 157 20.11 3.31 11.11
CA GLU A 157 20.93 2.84 9.99
C GLU A 157 20.41 1.53 9.39
N ARG A 158 20.09 0.57 10.24
CA ARG A 158 19.60 -0.75 9.84
C ARG A 158 18.21 -0.72 9.24
N GLY A 159 17.32 0.09 9.82
CA GLY A 159 15.95 0.24 9.34
C GLY A 159 15.89 0.88 7.97
N TYR A 160 16.66 1.93 7.76
CA TYR A 160 16.77 2.59 6.46
C TYR A 160 17.25 1.63 5.37
N VAL A 161 18.30 0.85 5.68
CA VAL A 161 18.87 -0.13 4.76
C VAL A 161 17.87 -1.25 4.44
N SER A 162 17.13 -1.76 5.42
CA SER A 162 16.25 -2.90 5.21
C SER A 162 15.03 -2.58 4.36
N LEU A 163 14.45 -1.39 4.48
CA LEU A 163 13.27 -1.00 3.70
C LEU A 163 13.62 -0.38 2.35
N ASN A 164 14.64 0.48 2.29
CA ASN A 164 15.03 1.12 1.03
C ASN A 164 15.81 0.21 0.07
N GLN A 165 16.35 -0.90 0.57
CA GLN A 165 17.06 -1.87 -0.27
C GLN A 165 16.14 -2.90 -0.93
N SER A 166 14.87 -2.90 -0.59
CA SER A 166 13.92 -3.79 -1.23
C SER A 166 13.13 -3.02 -2.28
N ASP A 167 12.93 -3.60 -3.45
CA ASP A 167 11.87 -3.24 -4.39
C ASP A 167 10.49 -3.37 -3.74
N PHE A 168 10.50 -3.42 -2.43
CA PHE A 168 9.43 -3.68 -1.51
C PHE A 168 8.60 -2.43 -1.21
N CYS A 169 9.22 -1.26 -1.33
CA CYS A 169 8.56 0.00 -1.08
C CYS A 169 7.85 0.49 -2.33
N GLY A 170 6.56 0.62 -2.24
CA GLY A 170 5.84 1.63 -2.94
C GLY A 170 5.09 1.24 -4.18
N ASP A 171 5.27 0.13 -4.82
CA ASP A 171 4.37 -0.24 -5.92
C ASP A 171 3.70 -1.59 -5.65
N TYR A 172 2.37 -1.59 -5.57
CA TYR A 172 1.61 -2.84 -5.50
C TYR A 172 1.92 -3.75 -6.70
N LYS A 173 2.37 -3.17 -7.80
CA LYS A 173 3.01 -3.85 -8.92
C LYS A 173 4.41 -4.40 -8.60
N GLY A 174 4.93 -4.18 -7.42
CA GLY A 174 6.20 -4.75 -7.02
C GLY A 174 6.10 -6.27 -7.00
N ASP A 175 6.50 -6.89 -8.10
CA ASP A 175 6.42 -8.31 -8.38
C ASP A 175 7.02 -9.19 -7.29
N ASN A 176 7.80 -8.58 -6.41
CA ASN A 176 8.54 -9.28 -5.40
C ASN A 176 7.88 -9.27 -4.01
N ARG A 177 6.87 -8.43 -3.77
CA ARG A 177 6.26 -8.27 -2.45
C ARG A 177 5.73 -9.59 -1.89
N GLU A 178 5.05 -10.39 -2.69
CA GLU A 178 4.54 -11.70 -2.29
C GLU A 178 5.64 -12.74 -2.00
N LEU A 179 6.83 -12.59 -2.61
CA LEU A 179 7.97 -13.46 -2.32
C LEU A 179 8.45 -13.31 -0.88
N TYR A 180 8.16 -12.19 -0.25
CA TYR A 180 8.50 -11.90 1.15
C TYR A 180 7.42 -12.34 2.14
N LYS A 181 6.22 -12.68 1.67
CA LYS A 181 5.09 -13.18 2.48
C LYS A 181 5.29 -14.67 2.82
N THR A 182 6.41 -14.99 3.42
CA THR A 182 6.83 -16.39 3.62
C THR A 182 6.22 -17.05 4.83
N GLY A 183 5.63 -16.29 5.77
CA GLY A 183 5.19 -16.80 7.07
C GLY A 183 6.32 -17.36 7.94
N ARG A 184 7.57 -17.07 7.56
CA ARG A 184 8.75 -17.60 8.22
C ARG A 184 9.17 -16.72 9.38
N GLU A 185 9.26 -17.31 10.57
CA GLU A 185 9.71 -16.61 11.76
C GLU A 185 11.22 -16.43 11.77
N LEU A 186 11.67 -15.28 12.24
CA LEU A 186 13.07 -14.94 12.45
C LEU A 186 13.52 -15.35 13.86
N ALA A 187 14.83 -15.56 14.03
CA ALA A 187 15.37 -16.07 15.28
C ALA A 187 15.19 -15.13 16.50
N PHE A 188 14.89 -13.86 16.28
CA PHE A 188 14.74 -12.87 17.34
C PHE A 188 13.31 -12.69 17.85
N GLY A 189 12.29 -13.15 17.12
CA GLY A 189 10.89 -13.02 17.51
C GLY A 189 9.92 -13.56 16.46
N SER A 190 8.71 -13.87 16.89
CA SER A 190 7.66 -14.29 15.99
C SER A 190 7.08 -13.13 15.19
N ILE A 191 6.43 -13.46 14.06
CA ILE A 191 5.66 -12.49 13.25
C ILE A 191 4.66 -11.76 14.14
N LYS A 192 3.86 -12.52 14.91
CA LYS A 192 2.82 -11.96 15.77
C LYS A 192 3.33 -11.00 16.84
N GLU A 193 4.47 -11.30 17.46
CA GLU A 193 5.09 -10.39 18.44
C GLU A 193 5.57 -9.10 17.77
N SER A 194 6.10 -9.20 16.57
CA SER A 194 6.57 -8.05 15.80
C SER A 194 5.42 -7.18 15.29
N GLU A 195 4.33 -7.79 14.83
CA GLU A 195 3.09 -7.09 14.47
C GLU A 195 2.52 -6.33 15.67
N GLN A 196 2.42 -6.98 16.83
CA GLN A 196 1.94 -6.32 18.05
C GLN A 196 2.84 -5.15 18.47
N LEU A 197 4.17 -5.32 18.37
CA LEU A 197 5.11 -4.24 18.66
C LEU A 197 4.93 -3.04 17.74
N ALA A 198 4.68 -3.27 16.44
CA ALA A 198 4.44 -2.23 15.46
C ALA A 198 3.12 -1.49 15.74
N VAL A 199 2.05 -2.23 16.04
CA VAL A 199 0.74 -1.66 16.43
C VAL A 199 0.87 -0.81 17.70
N ASP A 200 1.46 -1.37 18.76
CA ASP A 200 1.66 -0.66 20.03
C ASP A 200 2.46 0.63 19.83
N TYR A 201 3.44 0.61 18.93
CA TYR A 201 4.25 1.80 18.61
C TYR A 201 3.41 2.86 17.88
N ALA A 202 2.65 2.47 16.86
CA ALA A 202 1.77 3.39 16.12
C ALA A 202 0.72 4.04 17.05
N GLU A 203 0.09 3.25 17.91
CA GLU A 203 -0.88 3.74 18.89
C GLU A 203 -0.23 4.70 19.90
N LYS A 204 0.96 4.40 20.39
CA LYS A 204 1.74 5.33 21.22
C LYS A 204 2.01 6.64 20.50
N MET A 205 2.25 6.62 19.21
CA MET A 205 2.42 7.84 18.39
C MET A 205 1.09 8.56 18.12
N GLY A 206 -0.03 7.99 18.53
CA GLY A 206 -1.36 8.59 18.39
C GLY A 206 -2.06 8.25 17.07
N ILE A 207 -1.60 7.21 16.39
CA ILE A 207 -2.21 6.71 15.15
C ILE A 207 -3.11 5.54 15.49
N GLN A 208 -4.39 5.64 15.16
CA GLN A 208 -5.31 4.49 15.22
C GLN A 208 -5.10 3.61 14.00
N VAL A 209 -4.83 2.33 14.22
CA VAL A 209 -4.62 1.35 13.17
C VAL A 209 -5.68 0.27 13.24
N SER A 210 -6.02 -0.30 12.08
CA SER A 210 -6.96 -1.41 11.99
C SER A 210 -6.33 -2.71 12.48
N ASP A 211 -7.16 -3.71 12.73
CA ASP A 211 -6.70 -5.06 13.08
C ASP A 211 -5.98 -5.76 11.92
N THR A 212 -6.03 -5.16 10.73
CA THR A 212 -5.35 -5.71 9.55
C THR A 212 -3.92 -5.23 9.48
N VAL A 213 -3.02 -6.19 9.36
CA VAL A 213 -1.58 -5.97 9.27
C VAL A 213 -1.02 -6.86 8.17
N ASP A 214 -0.23 -6.29 7.27
CA ASP A 214 0.58 -7.10 6.35
C ASP A 214 2.01 -7.18 6.86
N CYS A 215 2.51 -8.41 7.05
CA CYS A 215 3.86 -8.67 7.52
C CYS A 215 4.66 -9.48 6.51
N TYR A 216 5.86 -9.02 6.25
CA TYR A 216 6.80 -9.62 5.31
C TYR A 216 8.11 -9.91 6.01
N THR A 217 8.67 -11.10 5.74
CA THR A 217 9.95 -11.52 6.32
C THR A 217 11.08 -11.13 5.39
N LEU A 218 11.96 -10.24 5.84
CA LEU A 218 13.18 -9.85 5.15
C LEU A 218 14.35 -10.65 5.69
N ASP A 219 14.72 -11.73 5.01
CA ASP A 219 15.80 -12.61 5.41
C ASP A 219 16.87 -12.79 4.30
N GLU A 220 17.86 -13.63 4.56
CA GLU A 220 18.96 -13.89 3.62
C GLU A 220 18.51 -14.32 2.23
N LYS A 221 17.42 -15.09 2.13
CA LYS A 221 16.91 -15.56 0.82
C LYS A 221 16.32 -14.43 0.01
N ASN A 222 15.59 -13.54 0.67
CA ASN A 222 14.86 -12.46 0.04
C ASN A 222 15.79 -11.27 -0.28
N LYS A 223 16.81 -11.03 0.56
CA LYS A 223 17.79 -9.96 0.32
C LYS A 223 18.66 -10.18 -0.91
N ARG A 224 18.85 -11.43 -1.33
CA ARG A 224 19.58 -11.72 -2.58
C ARG A 224 18.81 -11.32 -3.83
N ILE A 225 17.54 -11.03 -3.71
CA ILE A 225 16.68 -10.56 -4.81
C ILE A 225 16.78 -9.04 -4.95
N SER A 226 17.06 -8.30 -3.87
CA SER A 226 17.28 -6.87 -3.92
C SER A 226 18.70 -6.55 -4.41
N TRP A 227 18.79 -5.91 -5.54
CA TRP A 227 19.99 -5.60 -6.33
C TRP A 227 20.87 -4.50 -5.76
N LEU A 228 21.07 -4.42 -4.48
CA LEU A 228 22.05 -3.47 -3.97
C LEU A 228 23.38 -4.14 -3.79
N ASP A 229 24.34 -3.57 -4.50
CA ASP A 229 25.77 -3.82 -4.36
C ASP A 229 26.18 -3.93 -2.88
N LEU A 230 25.96 -5.10 -2.27
CA LEU A 230 26.54 -5.48 -0.99
C LEU A 230 28.09 -5.37 -1.03
N ASP A 231 28.66 -5.33 -2.22
CA ASP A 231 30.09 -5.10 -2.45
C ASP A 231 30.61 -3.75 -1.92
N LYS A 232 29.73 -2.83 -1.55
CA LYS A 232 30.12 -1.54 -0.94
C LYS A 232 30.22 -1.56 0.58
N PHE A 233 29.70 -2.60 1.23
CA PHE A 233 29.77 -2.79 2.69
C PHE A 233 30.85 -3.81 3.11
N ASP A 234 31.92 -3.87 2.41
CA ASP A 234 32.95 -4.89 2.28
C ASP A 234 33.83 -5.14 3.51
N ASN A 235 33.37 -4.94 4.73
CA ASN A 235 34.19 -5.23 5.92
C ASN A 235 33.52 -6.10 7.00
N HIS A 236 32.37 -6.70 6.70
CA HIS A 236 31.68 -7.56 7.67
C HIS A 236 31.85 -9.04 7.33
N THR A 237 32.00 -9.87 8.37
CA THR A 237 31.99 -11.32 8.18
C THR A 237 30.58 -11.79 7.81
N PRO A 238 30.43 -12.87 7.02
CA PRO A 238 29.10 -13.42 6.69
C PRO A 238 28.21 -13.69 7.90
N GLU A 239 28.81 -14.02 9.03
CA GLU A 239 28.14 -14.30 10.30
C GLU A 239 27.64 -13.01 11.00
N GLU A 240 28.30 -11.88 10.78
CA GLU A 240 27.83 -10.56 11.21
C GLU A 240 26.74 -10.01 10.32
N GLU A 241 26.79 -10.29 9.02
CA GLU A 241 25.74 -9.95 8.05
C GLU A 241 24.47 -10.76 8.31
N GLU A 242 24.60 -12.06 8.56
CA GLU A 242 23.50 -12.97 8.86
C GLU A 242 22.66 -12.52 10.06
N ASN A 243 23.29 -11.87 11.04
CA ASN A 243 22.64 -11.41 12.27
C ASN A 243 22.20 -9.94 12.27
N ARG A 244 22.69 -9.11 11.36
CA ARG A 244 22.48 -7.65 11.43
C ARG A 244 21.28 -7.15 10.64
N ASN A 245 20.87 -7.88 9.63
CA ASN A 245 20.00 -7.32 8.59
C ASN A 245 18.65 -8.02 8.43
N PHE A 246 18.30 -8.96 9.29
CA PHE A 246 16.98 -9.58 9.22
C PHE A 246 15.96 -8.71 9.94
N SER A 247 14.82 -8.52 9.31
CA SER A 247 13.73 -7.74 9.87
C SER A 247 12.38 -8.24 9.35
N TYR A 248 11.34 -7.83 10.03
CA TYR A 248 10.00 -7.86 9.50
C TYR A 248 9.66 -6.47 8.96
N ALA A 249 9.16 -6.42 7.73
CA ALA A 249 8.52 -5.22 7.20
C ALA A 249 7.02 -5.35 7.41
N ILE A 250 6.44 -4.40 8.10
CA ILE A 250 5.08 -4.43 8.58
C ILE A 250 4.36 -3.19 8.06
N PHE A 251 3.20 -3.40 7.44
CA PHE A 251 2.34 -2.34 6.97
C PHE A 251 1.08 -2.29 7.83
N LEU A 252 0.86 -1.14 8.43
CA LEU A 252 -0.29 -0.86 9.27
C LEU A 252 -1.21 0.10 8.51
N TYR A 253 -2.50 -0.16 8.57
CA TYR A 253 -3.51 0.63 7.90
C TYR A 253 -4.31 1.42 8.92
N GLN A 254 -4.54 2.71 8.67
CA GLN A 254 -5.33 3.52 9.58
C GLN A 254 -6.76 3.00 9.65
N ASP A 255 -7.32 3.01 10.85
CA ASP A 255 -8.71 2.62 11.09
C ASP A 255 -9.65 3.81 10.97
N TYR A 256 -10.71 3.64 10.19
CA TYR A 256 -11.81 4.59 10.06
C TYR A 256 -13.12 3.88 10.39
N PHE A 257 -13.49 3.91 11.68
CA PHE A 257 -14.72 3.29 12.19
C PHE A 257 -14.79 1.76 11.99
N GLY A 258 -13.68 1.07 12.15
CA GLY A 258 -13.57 -0.37 11.96
C GLY A 258 -13.34 -0.81 10.51
N ILE A 259 -13.22 0.14 9.58
CA ILE A 259 -12.88 -0.10 8.18
C ILE A 259 -11.51 0.50 7.90
N PRO A 260 -10.56 -0.25 7.32
CA PRO A 260 -9.23 0.27 7.04
C PRO A 260 -9.25 1.36 5.97
N GLY A 261 -8.30 2.27 6.05
CA GLY A 261 -7.94 3.09 4.91
C GLY A 261 -7.36 2.24 3.79
N LEU A 262 -7.36 2.78 2.57
CA LEU A 262 -6.90 2.08 1.37
C LEU A 262 -5.53 1.43 1.61
N ARG A 263 -5.49 0.09 1.50
CA ARG A 263 -4.31 -0.73 1.77
C ARG A 263 -3.28 -0.73 0.64
N TYR A 264 -3.61 -0.09 -0.43
CA TYR A 264 -2.70 0.15 -1.53
C TYR A 264 -1.98 1.49 -1.33
N ASP A 265 -0.66 1.48 -1.38
CA ASP A 265 0.15 2.70 -1.37
C ASP A 265 0.71 3.00 -2.77
N PRO A 266 0.02 3.81 -3.57
CA PRO A 266 0.53 4.27 -4.85
C PRO A 266 1.49 5.46 -4.70
N GLY A 267 1.84 5.84 -3.50
CA GLY A 267 2.35 7.17 -3.19
C GLY A 267 1.24 8.23 -3.31
N ASP A 268 1.59 9.44 -3.69
CA ASP A 268 0.61 10.47 -4.04
C ASP A 268 -0.01 10.11 -5.40
N GLY A 269 -1.20 9.52 -5.38
CA GLY A 269 -1.90 9.04 -6.56
C GLY A 269 -2.86 10.06 -7.14
N LYS A 270 -3.28 9.81 -8.38
CA LYS A 270 -4.37 10.54 -9.02
C LYS A 270 -5.46 9.57 -9.44
N LEU A 271 -6.69 9.92 -9.15
CA LEU A 271 -7.85 9.24 -9.66
C LEU A 271 -8.05 9.53 -11.16
N THR A 272 -8.92 8.79 -11.81
CA THR A 272 -9.26 8.95 -13.24
C THR A 272 -9.75 10.36 -13.60
N ASN A 273 -10.27 11.10 -12.63
CA ASN A 273 -10.74 12.48 -12.77
C ASN A 273 -9.68 13.55 -12.39
N ASP A 274 -8.41 13.18 -12.30
CA ASP A 274 -7.30 14.05 -11.84
C ASP A 274 -7.40 14.51 -10.37
N THR A 275 -8.30 13.94 -9.58
CA THR A 275 -8.38 14.23 -8.14
C THR A 275 -7.23 13.53 -7.41
N THR A 276 -6.60 14.23 -6.49
CA THR A 276 -5.48 13.69 -5.70
C THR A 276 -5.99 12.92 -4.50
N PHE A 277 -5.38 11.79 -4.20
CA PHE A 277 -5.60 11.06 -2.95
C PHE A 277 -4.27 10.75 -2.26
N ARG A 278 -4.34 10.41 -0.97
CA ARG A 278 -3.19 10.11 -0.14
C ARG A 278 -3.25 8.66 0.35
N SER A 279 -2.07 8.10 0.57
CA SER A 279 -1.94 6.80 1.24
C SER A 279 -2.36 6.88 2.71
N SER A 280 -2.91 5.78 3.23
CA SER A 280 -3.24 5.60 4.65
C SER A 280 -2.36 4.54 5.33
N VAL A 281 -1.21 4.23 4.73
CA VAL A 281 -0.34 3.13 5.13
C VAL A 281 0.83 3.64 5.95
N CYS A 282 0.98 3.10 7.18
CA CYS A 282 2.20 3.29 7.97
C CYS A 282 3.17 2.14 7.68
N GLU A 283 4.45 2.47 7.52
CA GLU A 283 5.50 1.50 7.26
C GLU A 283 6.36 1.31 8.51
N VAL A 284 6.57 0.06 8.90
CA VAL A 284 7.36 -0.29 10.09
C VAL A 284 8.37 -1.38 9.76
N SER A 285 9.61 -1.22 10.21
CA SER A 285 10.58 -2.32 10.24
C SER A 285 10.89 -2.71 11.66
N VAL A 286 10.77 -4.00 11.94
CA VAL A 286 11.12 -4.58 13.25
C VAL A 286 12.29 -5.52 13.09
N ASP A 287 13.37 -5.24 13.81
CA ASP A 287 14.54 -6.12 13.89
C ASP A 287 14.74 -6.67 15.31
N ARG A 288 15.87 -7.34 15.57
CA ARG A 288 16.20 -7.93 16.87
C ARG A 288 16.30 -6.92 18.03
N ASP A 289 16.49 -5.64 17.74
CA ASP A 289 16.62 -4.59 18.74
C ASP A 289 15.30 -3.78 18.91
N GLY A 290 14.27 -4.14 18.16
CA GLY A 290 12.95 -3.52 18.22
C GLY A 290 12.55 -2.79 16.94
N ILE A 291 11.88 -1.64 17.06
CA ILE A 291 11.51 -0.82 15.91
C ILE A 291 12.78 -0.20 15.31
N ALA A 292 13.12 -0.59 14.11
CA ALA A 292 14.28 -0.09 13.37
C ALA A 292 13.92 1.05 12.40
N TYR A 293 12.70 1.07 11.92
CA TYR A 293 12.14 2.12 11.07
C TYR A 293 10.66 2.27 11.35
N PHE A 294 10.19 3.51 11.30
CA PHE A 294 8.78 3.83 11.33
C PHE A 294 8.51 5.06 10.46
N GLN A 295 7.54 4.98 9.58
CA GLN A 295 6.99 6.12 8.86
C GLN A 295 5.48 6.14 9.03
N SER A 296 4.96 7.24 9.54
CA SER A 296 3.51 7.42 9.61
C SER A 296 2.94 7.70 8.22
N ALA A 297 1.69 7.30 8.00
CA ALA A 297 0.86 7.90 6.97
C ALA A 297 0.38 9.28 7.40
N PRO A 298 -0.14 10.11 6.48
CA PRO A 298 -0.96 11.27 6.82
C PRO A 298 -2.12 10.86 7.72
N THR A 299 -2.38 11.59 8.79
CA THR A 299 -3.53 11.37 9.67
C THR A 299 -4.57 12.45 9.49
N TYR A 300 -5.82 12.12 9.78
CA TYR A 300 -6.96 12.98 9.49
C TYR A 300 -7.78 13.24 10.73
N GLU A 301 -8.09 14.52 10.96
CA GLU A 301 -9.04 14.96 11.99
C GLU A 301 -10.42 15.10 11.34
N LEU A 302 -11.37 14.29 11.82
CA LEU A 302 -12.71 14.26 11.23
C LEU A 302 -13.49 15.51 11.65
N GLU A 303 -13.94 16.28 10.66
CA GLU A 303 -14.64 17.54 10.84
C GLU A 303 -16.15 17.35 10.81
N LYS A 304 -16.63 16.59 9.83
CA LYS A 304 -18.05 16.48 9.54
C LYS A 304 -18.38 15.13 8.92
N MET A 305 -19.43 14.53 9.42
CA MET A 305 -20.06 13.38 8.78
C MET A 305 -20.90 13.83 7.59
N GLY A 306 -20.71 13.18 6.45
CA GLY A 306 -21.54 13.32 5.26
C GLY A 306 -22.91 12.67 5.45
N THR A 307 -23.63 12.48 4.33
CA THR A 307 -24.93 11.81 4.36
C THR A 307 -24.71 10.30 4.33
N GLU A 308 -25.38 9.58 5.23
CA GLU A 308 -25.42 8.13 5.17
C GLU A 308 -26.13 7.67 3.89
N GLN A 309 -25.50 6.80 3.13
CA GLN A 309 -25.97 6.30 1.86
C GLN A 309 -25.85 4.78 1.79
N GLU A 310 -26.68 4.15 0.98
CA GLU A 310 -26.59 2.73 0.70
C GLU A 310 -25.40 2.44 -0.21
N ILE A 311 -24.59 1.44 0.12
CA ILE A 311 -23.47 0.98 -0.69
C ILE A 311 -23.86 -0.23 -1.53
N LEU A 312 -23.19 -0.42 -2.64
CA LEU A 312 -23.33 -1.59 -3.50
C LEU A 312 -22.88 -2.86 -2.78
N ARG A 313 -23.45 -3.98 -3.18
CA ARG A 313 -23.09 -5.31 -2.66
C ARG A 313 -21.78 -5.81 -3.30
N PRO A 314 -21.04 -6.71 -2.65
CA PRO A 314 -19.86 -7.35 -3.26
C PRO A 314 -20.17 -7.99 -4.61
N ALA A 315 -21.36 -8.61 -4.78
CA ALA A 315 -21.79 -9.21 -6.03
C ALA A 315 -21.76 -8.22 -7.21
N ASP A 316 -22.30 -7.02 -7.01
CA ASP A 316 -22.33 -5.97 -8.05
C ASP A 316 -20.90 -5.54 -8.45
N ILE A 317 -20.00 -5.47 -7.48
CA ILE A 317 -18.61 -5.06 -7.70
C ILE A 317 -17.83 -6.16 -8.40
N ILE A 318 -18.00 -7.41 -7.98
CA ILE A 318 -17.36 -8.57 -8.61
C ILE A 318 -17.80 -8.69 -10.08
N GLU A 319 -19.10 -8.51 -10.37
CA GLU A 319 -19.59 -8.50 -11.76
C GLU A 319 -18.89 -7.40 -12.59
N LYS A 320 -18.81 -6.18 -12.07
CA LYS A 320 -18.13 -5.06 -12.74
C LYS A 320 -16.64 -5.34 -12.95
N GLN A 321 -15.96 -5.90 -11.93
CA GLN A 321 -14.54 -6.24 -12.02
C GLN A 321 -14.30 -7.32 -13.07
N VAL A 322 -15.11 -8.37 -13.10
CA VAL A 322 -15.07 -9.44 -14.10
C VAL A 322 -15.30 -8.88 -15.52
N GLU A 323 -16.27 -7.99 -15.71
CA GLU A 323 -16.50 -7.32 -17.00
C GLU A 323 -15.28 -6.48 -17.42
N MET A 324 -14.67 -5.75 -16.50
CA MET A 324 -13.47 -4.97 -16.75
C MET A 324 -12.29 -5.87 -17.15
N MET A 325 -12.06 -6.97 -16.43
CA MET A 325 -11.00 -7.92 -16.74
C MET A 325 -11.19 -8.58 -18.11
N LYS A 326 -12.43 -8.98 -18.45
CA LYS A 326 -12.78 -9.52 -19.78
C LYS A 326 -12.58 -8.51 -20.92
N SER A 327 -12.69 -7.22 -20.64
CA SER A 327 -12.51 -6.17 -21.65
C SER A 327 -11.05 -5.91 -22.01
N LYS A 328 -10.11 -6.42 -21.21
CA LYS A 328 -8.68 -6.32 -21.51
C LYS A 328 -8.35 -7.28 -22.66
N GLU A 329 -7.71 -6.76 -23.71
CA GLU A 329 -7.25 -7.55 -24.87
C GLU A 329 -6.03 -8.44 -24.57
N GLU A 330 -5.64 -8.55 -23.30
CA GLU A 330 -4.45 -9.25 -22.87
C GLU A 330 -4.69 -10.75 -22.73
N THR A 331 -3.71 -11.56 -23.09
CA THR A 331 -3.83 -13.01 -23.32
C THR A 331 -3.40 -13.89 -22.14
N GLY A 332 -3.08 -13.30 -21.00
CA GLY A 332 -2.63 -14.04 -19.81
C GLY A 332 -3.77 -14.46 -18.88
N GLU A 333 -3.50 -15.43 -18.04
CA GLU A 333 -4.42 -15.83 -16.97
C GLU A 333 -4.59 -14.68 -15.99
N MET A 334 -5.84 -14.42 -15.58
CA MET A 334 -6.20 -13.39 -14.60
C MET A 334 -6.91 -14.01 -13.40
N ASN A 335 -6.60 -13.52 -12.21
CA ASN A 335 -7.25 -13.95 -10.99
C ASN A 335 -7.65 -12.75 -10.13
N LEU A 336 -8.94 -12.61 -9.81
CA LEU A 336 -9.41 -11.71 -8.76
C LEU A 336 -9.18 -12.39 -7.41
N SER A 337 -8.32 -11.81 -6.59
CA SER A 337 -7.86 -12.43 -5.33
C SER A 337 -8.48 -11.83 -4.07
N GLU A 338 -8.98 -10.59 -4.14
CA GLU A 338 -9.67 -9.97 -3.00
C GLU A 338 -10.60 -8.84 -3.44
N VAL A 339 -11.71 -8.69 -2.74
CA VAL A 339 -12.64 -7.56 -2.82
C VAL A 339 -12.85 -7.01 -1.42
N SER A 340 -12.40 -5.80 -1.19
CA SER A 340 -12.33 -5.20 0.13
C SER A 340 -13.03 -3.85 0.17
N LEU A 341 -13.80 -3.63 1.22
CA LEU A 341 -14.40 -2.32 1.52
C LEU A 341 -13.36 -1.50 2.29
N GLU A 342 -13.02 -0.32 1.80
CA GLU A 342 -11.95 0.52 2.36
C GLU A 342 -12.35 2.01 2.33
N TYR A 343 -11.64 2.87 3.05
CA TYR A 343 -11.78 4.32 2.93
C TYR A 343 -10.63 4.93 2.14
N LEU A 344 -10.98 5.82 1.21
CA LEU A 344 -10.04 6.56 0.38
C LEU A 344 -10.09 8.06 0.71
N PRO A 345 -9.00 8.64 1.24
CA PRO A 345 -8.91 10.09 1.45
C PRO A 345 -8.70 10.81 0.11
N VAL A 346 -9.69 11.56 -0.35
CA VAL A 346 -9.67 12.32 -1.60
C VAL A 346 -9.70 13.80 -1.32
N TYR A 347 -8.69 14.55 -1.77
CA TYR A 347 -8.62 15.99 -1.53
C TYR A 347 -9.61 16.76 -2.42
N ASP A 348 -10.51 17.50 -1.78
CA ASP A 348 -11.44 18.41 -2.43
C ASP A 348 -10.90 19.84 -2.41
N LYS A 349 -10.57 20.37 -3.58
CA LYS A 349 -10.00 21.72 -3.75
C LYS A 349 -10.98 22.85 -3.46
N GLU A 350 -12.30 22.57 -3.52
CA GLU A 350 -13.32 23.60 -3.29
C GLU A 350 -13.54 23.83 -1.80
N THR A 351 -13.51 22.77 -1.02
CA THR A 351 -13.69 22.82 0.43
C THR A 351 -12.38 22.91 1.22
N GLU A 352 -11.25 22.62 0.55
CA GLU A 352 -9.92 22.46 1.17
C GLU A 352 -9.88 21.36 2.25
N LEU A 353 -10.78 20.37 2.15
CA LEU A 353 -10.88 19.23 3.06
C LEU A 353 -10.59 17.93 2.29
N TYR A 354 -10.27 16.89 3.03
CA TYR A 354 -10.27 15.53 2.52
C TYR A 354 -11.66 14.94 2.67
N HIS A 355 -12.16 14.37 1.59
CA HIS A 355 -13.36 13.57 1.56
C HIS A 355 -12.95 12.11 1.72
N MET A 356 -13.30 11.51 2.87
CA MET A 356 -13.07 10.12 3.18
C MET A 356 -14.17 9.30 2.51
N CYS A 357 -13.91 8.84 1.29
CA CYS A 357 -14.88 8.14 0.47
C CYS A 357 -14.84 6.64 0.76
N PRO A 358 -15.97 5.97 1.06
CA PRO A 358 -16.02 4.52 1.03
C PRO A 358 -15.80 4.03 -0.40
N VAL A 359 -14.92 3.04 -0.55
CA VAL A 359 -14.57 2.45 -1.84
C VAL A 359 -14.51 0.93 -1.76
N TRP A 360 -14.76 0.28 -2.89
CA TRP A 360 -14.44 -1.12 -3.08
C TRP A 360 -13.09 -1.23 -3.79
N ALA A 361 -12.14 -1.86 -3.14
CA ALA A 361 -10.83 -2.17 -3.70
C ALA A 361 -10.80 -3.62 -4.18
N CYS A 362 -10.58 -3.83 -5.48
CA CYS A 362 -10.46 -5.14 -6.10
C CYS A 362 -9.00 -5.41 -6.42
N TYR A 363 -8.41 -6.38 -5.74
CA TYR A 363 -7.03 -6.81 -5.93
C TYR A 363 -7.01 -8.02 -6.86
N TYR A 364 -6.29 -7.93 -7.96
CA TYR A 364 -6.22 -8.99 -8.94
C TYR A 364 -4.84 -9.14 -9.52
N SER A 365 -4.55 -10.30 -10.10
CA SER A 365 -3.31 -10.58 -10.77
C SER A 365 -3.52 -10.97 -12.22
N GLN A 366 -2.48 -10.83 -13.01
CA GLN A 366 -2.43 -11.24 -14.39
C GLN A 366 -1.09 -11.85 -14.71
N THR A 367 -1.08 -12.98 -15.44
CA THR A 367 0.14 -13.54 -16.00
C THR A 367 0.51 -12.77 -17.25
N VAL A 368 1.69 -12.15 -17.25
CA VAL A 368 2.22 -11.38 -18.38
C VAL A 368 3.44 -12.08 -18.94
N THR A 369 3.43 -12.33 -20.26
CA THR A 369 4.59 -12.88 -20.96
C THR A 369 5.51 -11.75 -21.42
N HIS A 370 6.73 -11.74 -20.91
CA HIS A 370 7.78 -10.82 -21.33
C HIS A 370 8.58 -11.41 -22.50
N TYR A 371 8.62 -10.68 -23.59
CA TYR A 371 9.35 -11.07 -24.81
C TYR A 371 10.73 -10.42 -24.84
N GLY A 372 11.81 -11.26 -24.90
CA GLY A 372 13.19 -10.80 -24.93
C GLY A 372 14.12 -11.85 -25.55
N GLU A 373 15.40 -11.83 -25.17
CA GLU A 373 16.35 -12.91 -25.57
C GLU A 373 15.92 -14.27 -24.99
N VAL A 374 15.29 -14.24 -23.81
CA VAL A 374 14.58 -15.37 -23.19
C VAL A 374 13.20 -14.87 -22.81
N ASN A 375 12.16 -15.56 -23.32
CA ASN A 375 10.79 -15.25 -22.90
C ASN A 375 10.56 -15.86 -21.51
N TYR A 376 9.91 -15.10 -20.63
CA TYR A 376 9.49 -15.58 -19.31
C TYR A 376 8.11 -15.00 -18.96
N ASP A 377 7.37 -15.75 -18.17
CA ASP A 377 6.09 -15.33 -17.64
C ASP A 377 6.29 -14.77 -16.21
N SER A 378 5.63 -13.67 -15.90
CA SER A 378 5.52 -13.14 -14.55
C SER A 378 4.07 -12.92 -14.17
N GLU A 379 3.77 -13.04 -12.88
CA GLU A 379 2.47 -12.65 -12.33
C GLU A 379 2.57 -11.19 -11.90
N GLU A 380 1.83 -10.31 -12.55
CA GLU A 380 1.73 -8.92 -12.17
C GLU A 380 0.48 -8.68 -11.31
N LYS A 381 0.61 -7.83 -10.29
CA LYS A 381 -0.47 -7.47 -9.37
C LYS A 381 -1.08 -6.13 -9.76
N TYR A 382 -2.39 -6.05 -9.63
CA TYR A 382 -3.17 -4.88 -10.01
C TYR A 382 -4.23 -4.55 -8.97
N ILE A 383 -4.71 -3.32 -9.01
CA ILE A 383 -5.85 -2.87 -8.23
C ILE A 383 -6.84 -2.11 -9.11
N ALA A 384 -8.12 -2.31 -8.86
CA ALA A 384 -9.17 -1.45 -9.34
C ALA A 384 -9.96 -0.91 -8.15
N ILE A 385 -10.23 0.40 -8.15
CA ILE A 385 -10.92 1.09 -7.07
C ILE A 385 -12.24 1.60 -7.61
N TYR A 386 -13.34 1.25 -6.94
CA TYR A 386 -14.70 1.63 -7.28
C TYR A 386 -15.30 2.47 -6.17
N ASP A 387 -16.00 3.52 -6.52
CA ASP A 387 -16.87 4.24 -5.59
C ASP A 387 -17.91 3.28 -5.01
N ALA A 388 -18.02 3.18 -3.69
CA ALA A 388 -18.87 2.19 -3.06
C ALA A 388 -20.37 2.44 -3.25
N TYR A 389 -20.77 3.68 -3.53
CA TYR A 389 -22.18 4.05 -3.73
C TYR A 389 -22.63 3.83 -5.17
N THR A 390 -21.80 4.18 -6.14
CA THR A 390 -22.16 4.21 -7.56
C THR A 390 -21.58 3.04 -8.36
N GLY A 391 -20.48 2.47 -7.88
CA GLY A 391 -19.69 1.49 -8.62
C GLY A 391 -18.99 2.09 -9.84
N GLU A 392 -18.80 3.41 -9.87
CA GLU A 392 -17.95 4.05 -10.87
C GLU A 392 -16.48 3.74 -10.58
N VAL A 393 -15.72 3.48 -11.64
CA VAL A 393 -14.27 3.23 -11.52
C VAL A 393 -13.57 4.54 -11.20
N LEU A 394 -12.93 4.60 -10.06
CA LEU A 394 -12.11 5.74 -9.63
C LEU A 394 -10.67 5.61 -10.10
N GLN A 395 -10.13 4.40 -10.08
CA GLN A 395 -8.77 4.09 -10.53
C GLN A 395 -8.66 2.64 -11.00
N THR A 396 -7.82 2.42 -12.01
CA THR A 396 -7.28 1.11 -12.38
C THR A 396 -5.78 1.25 -12.60
N LYS A 397 -5.01 0.33 -12.06
CA LYS A 397 -3.55 0.32 -12.21
C LYS A 397 -3.06 -1.11 -12.40
#